data_d4428a9c38ac812d1ccd0046cbe6ba27
#
_entry.id   d4428a9c38ac812d1ccd0046cbe6ba27
#
_cell.length_a   1.000
_cell.length_b   1.000
_cell.length_c   1.000
_cell.angle_alpha   90.00
_cell.angle_beta   90.00
_cell.angle_gamma   90.00
#
_symmetry.space_group_name_H-M   'P 1'
#
loop_
_entity.id
_entity.type
_entity.pdbx_description
1 polymer ?
#
loop_
_entity_poly.entity_id
_entity_poly.type
_entity_poly.pdbx_seq_one_letter_code
_entity_poly.pdbx_strand_id
1 'polypeptide(L)'
;CISKEDLTFFQRAVAEEVAQGRILPTGRDAFDPRDVRNGPSMYTVVDAYLKPLTEDAGRMSWALLRNPGGLTCSVFITHCWAEGVYEFVNKVVRSWPPRGRGAWCCIFANPQGLDIGGLINDPASSPFAVALRSTSCVMVVPTTRCSIYTRI
;
A
#
# COMPACT_ATOMS: atom_id res chain seq x y z
N CYS A 1 10.93 -2.34 0.61
CA CYS A 1 10.16 -2.01 1.82
C CYS A 1 9.97 -0.50 1.93
N ILE A 2 9.01 -0.08 2.76
CA ILE A 2 8.70 1.31 3.09
C ILE A 2 8.95 1.56 4.57
N SER A 3 9.24 2.81 4.93
CA SER A 3 9.34 3.26 6.32
C SER A 3 7.99 3.75 6.85
N LYS A 4 7.92 4.05 8.13
CA LYS A 4 6.78 4.71 8.77
C LYS A 4 6.56 6.13 8.21
N GLU A 5 7.64 6.83 7.95
CA GLU A 5 7.67 8.17 7.37
C GLU A 5 7.15 8.17 5.93
N ASP A 6 7.48 7.13 5.15
CA ASP A 6 6.95 6.95 3.79
C ASP A 6 5.43 6.81 3.79
N LEU A 7 4.86 6.07 4.74
CA LEU A 7 3.40 5.95 4.88
C LEU A 7 2.74 7.29 5.19
N THR A 8 3.32 8.07 6.09
CA THR A 8 2.83 9.41 6.44
C THR A 8 2.92 10.37 5.25
N PHE A 9 4.02 10.29 4.51
CA PHE A 9 4.19 11.05 3.26
C PHE A 9 3.13 10.65 2.23
N PHE A 10 2.95 9.34 2.02
CA PHE A 10 1.98 8.81 1.08
C PHE A 10 0.55 9.29 1.37
N GLN A 11 0.11 9.22 2.63
CA GLN A 11 -1.21 9.69 3.03
C GLN A 11 -1.41 11.18 2.70
N ARG A 12 -0.41 12.02 2.98
CA ARG A 12 -0.48 13.45 2.66
C ARG A 12 -0.53 13.69 1.16
N ALA A 13 0.31 13.02 0.39
CA ALA A 13 0.31 13.14 -1.06
C ALA A 13 -1.04 12.75 -1.66
N VAL A 14 -1.63 11.62 -1.23
CA VAL A 14 -2.98 11.22 -1.67
C VAL A 14 -4.04 12.25 -1.28
N ALA A 15 -3.97 12.82 -0.08
CA ALA A 15 -4.90 13.85 0.35
C ALA A 15 -4.79 15.14 -0.50
N GLU A 16 -3.59 15.52 -0.88
CA GLU A 16 -3.36 16.64 -1.80
C GLU A 16 -3.92 16.36 -3.21
N GLU A 17 -3.72 15.15 -3.73
CA GLU A 17 -4.25 14.73 -5.03
C GLU A 17 -5.79 14.75 -5.04
N VAL A 18 -6.42 14.29 -3.95
CA VAL A 18 -7.88 14.35 -3.77
C VAL A 18 -8.37 15.80 -3.69
N ALA A 19 -7.72 16.65 -2.88
CA ALA A 19 -8.10 18.05 -2.72
C ALA A 19 -7.97 18.86 -4.01
N GLN A 20 -7.03 18.48 -4.87
CA GLN A 20 -6.80 19.12 -6.18
C GLN A 20 -7.65 18.50 -7.31
N GLY A 21 -8.49 17.52 -7.00
CA GLY A 21 -9.38 16.87 -7.96
C GLY A 21 -8.66 15.95 -8.97
N ARG A 22 -7.44 15.51 -8.68
CA ARG A 22 -6.72 14.53 -9.51
C ARG A 22 -7.06 13.09 -9.18
N ILE A 23 -7.46 12.81 -7.93
CA ILE A 23 -8.09 11.55 -7.54
C ILE A 23 -9.58 11.83 -7.31
N LEU A 24 -10.42 11.26 -8.15
CA LEU A 24 -11.87 11.46 -8.14
C LEU A 24 -12.63 10.18 -7.77
N PRO A 25 -13.82 10.31 -7.16
CA PRO A 25 -14.71 9.17 -7.00
C PRO A 25 -15.06 8.52 -8.34
N THR A 26 -15.20 7.21 -8.34
CA THR A 26 -15.54 6.41 -9.51
C THR A 26 -16.76 5.52 -9.22
N GLY A 27 -17.34 4.90 -10.25
CA GLY A 27 -18.43 3.93 -10.05
C GLY A 27 -18.03 2.70 -9.22
N ARG A 28 -16.73 2.41 -9.13
CA ARG A 28 -16.18 1.31 -8.30
C ARG A 28 -15.80 1.74 -6.90
N ASP A 29 -15.62 3.05 -6.68
CA ASP A 29 -15.22 3.63 -5.40
C ASP A 29 -15.84 5.04 -5.26
N ALA A 30 -17.05 5.08 -4.74
CA ALA A 30 -17.82 6.31 -4.52
C ALA A 30 -17.45 6.97 -3.17
N PHE A 31 -16.16 7.17 -2.91
CA PHE A 31 -15.72 7.83 -1.68
C PHE A 31 -16.12 9.32 -1.66
N ASP A 32 -16.36 9.88 -0.48
CA ASP A 32 -16.53 11.33 -0.31
C ASP A 32 -15.14 12.00 -0.27
N PRO A 33 -14.80 12.94 -1.17
CA PRO A 33 -13.52 13.66 -1.13
C PRO A 33 -13.26 14.44 0.17
N ARG A 34 -14.31 14.70 0.97
CA ARG A 34 -14.20 15.34 2.29
C ARG A 34 -14.02 14.34 3.44
N ASP A 35 -14.10 13.04 3.15
CA ASP A 35 -13.88 12.01 4.18
C ASP A 35 -12.41 11.90 4.53
N VAL A 36 -12.00 12.54 5.62
CA VAL A 36 -10.63 12.50 6.16
C VAL A 36 -10.32 11.23 6.96
N ARG A 37 -11.30 10.35 7.16
CA ARG A 37 -11.15 9.11 7.95
C ARG A 37 -10.78 7.92 7.10
N ASN A 38 -11.51 7.68 6.04
CA ASN A 38 -11.34 6.52 5.17
C ASN A 38 -10.60 6.88 3.87
N GLY A 39 -11.05 7.94 3.19
CA GLY A 39 -10.51 8.35 1.89
C GLY A 39 -10.82 7.38 0.75
N PRO A 40 -10.13 7.52 -0.40
CA PRO A 40 -10.24 6.61 -1.53
C PRO A 40 -9.74 5.21 -1.20
N SER A 41 -10.23 4.21 -1.94
CA SER A 41 -9.74 2.83 -1.81
C SER A 41 -8.32 2.67 -2.36
N MET A 42 -7.64 1.58 -1.97
CA MET A 42 -6.33 1.24 -2.54
C MET A 42 -6.40 1.06 -4.05
N TYR A 43 -7.49 0.48 -4.60
CA TYR A 43 -7.68 0.36 -6.04
C TYR A 43 -7.62 1.71 -6.74
N THR A 44 -8.39 2.69 -6.24
CA THR A 44 -8.46 4.03 -6.81
C THR A 44 -7.09 4.73 -6.75
N VAL A 45 -6.40 4.64 -5.60
CA VAL A 45 -5.09 5.28 -5.42
C VAL A 45 -4.00 4.62 -6.27
N VAL A 46 -4.03 3.30 -6.39
CA VAL A 46 -3.09 2.60 -7.28
C VAL A 46 -3.27 3.06 -8.72
N ASP A 47 -4.50 3.10 -9.21
CA ASP A 47 -4.76 3.45 -10.62
C ASP A 47 -4.52 4.93 -10.91
N ALA A 48 -4.96 5.83 -10.03
CA ALA A 48 -4.92 7.27 -10.27
C ALA A 48 -3.59 7.94 -9.85
N TYR A 49 -2.81 7.33 -8.95
CA TYR A 49 -1.61 7.95 -8.39
C TYR A 49 -0.35 7.09 -8.52
N LEU A 50 -0.36 5.83 -7.99
CA LEU A 50 0.87 5.04 -7.95
C LEU A 50 1.35 4.60 -9.34
N LYS A 51 0.45 4.13 -10.20
CA LYS A 51 0.82 3.70 -11.55
C LYS A 51 1.41 4.85 -12.38
N PRO A 52 0.75 6.02 -12.53
CA PRO A 52 1.33 7.15 -13.25
C PRO A 52 2.68 7.57 -12.68
N LEU A 53 2.77 7.71 -11.36
CA LEU A 53 4.01 8.14 -10.69
C LEU A 53 5.19 7.18 -10.92
N THR A 54 4.95 5.88 -10.93
CA THR A 54 6.00 4.88 -11.10
C THR A 54 6.30 4.56 -12.57
N GLU A 55 5.40 4.86 -13.50
CA GLU A 55 5.61 4.64 -14.92
C GLU A 55 6.75 5.49 -15.46
N ASP A 56 6.76 6.77 -15.13
CA ASP A 56 7.83 7.71 -15.49
C ASP A 56 9.18 7.34 -14.85
N ALA A 57 9.15 6.61 -13.74
CA ALA A 57 10.32 6.13 -13.01
C ALA A 57 10.78 4.71 -13.42
N GLY A 58 10.47 4.28 -14.63
CA GLY A 58 10.90 2.97 -15.17
C GLY A 58 10.09 1.79 -14.65
N ARG A 59 8.85 2.04 -14.23
CA ARG A 59 7.89 1.03 -13.75
C ARG A 59 8.33 0.25 -12.51
N MET A 60 9.23 0.84 -11.72
CA MET A 60 9.66 0.23 -10.47
C MET A 60 8.54 0.26 -9.40
N SER A 61 8.72 -0.47 -8.31
CA SER A 61 7.82 -0.34 -7.17
C SER A 61 7.98 1.02 -6.49
N TRP A 62 6.89 1.54 -5.91
CA TRP A 62 6.94 2.80 -5.17
C TRP A 62 7.92 2.73 -3.99
N ALA A 63 8.02 1.58 -3.33
CA ALA A 63 8.97 1.38 -2.26
C ALA A 63 10.43 1.56 -2.72
N LEU A 64 10.77 1.10 -3.92
CA LEU A 64 12.11 1.27 -4.48
C LEU A 64 12.35 2.71 -4.94
N LEU A 65 11.33 3.37 -5.49
CA LEU A 65 11.38 4.79 -5.84
C LEU A 65 11.69 5.66 -4.61
N ARG A 66 11.07 5.34 -3.46
CA ARG A 66 11.29 6.06 -2.19
C ARG A 66 12.62 5.73 -1.54
N ASN A 67 13.05 4.49 -1.62
CA ASN A 67 14.22 3.96 -0.95
C ASN A 67 15.10 3.18 -1.95
N PRO A 68 15.87 3.88 -2.82
CA PRO A 68 16.67 3.22 -3.87
C PRO A 68 17.72 2.24 -3.33
N GLY A 69 18.24 2.49 -2.13
CA GLY A 69 19.17 1.58 -1.44
C GLY A 69 18.49 0.40 -0.75
N GLY A 70 17.17 0.33 -0.80
CA GLY A 70 16.37 -0.66 -0.08
C GLY A 70 16.27 -0.39 1.42
N LEU A 71 15.33 -1.06 2.07
CA LEU A 71 15.17 -1.06 3.53
C LEU A 71 15.12 -2.49 4.06
N THR A 72 15.70 -2.73 5.24
CA THR A 72 15.55 -4.00 5.93
C THR A 72 14.09 -4.26 6.23
N CYS A 73 13.56 -5.38 5.75
CA CYS A 73 12.19 -5.79 5.98
C CYS A 73 12.04 -6.42 7.37
N SER A 74 11.22 -5.85 8.21
CA SER A 74 10.94 -6.36 9.56
C SER A 74 9.46 -6.61 9.81
N VAL A 75 8.59 -6.00 9.01
CA VAL A 75 7.13 -6.11 9.14
C VAL A 75 6.52 -6.54 7.81
N PHE A 76 5.67 -7.54 7.83
CA PHE A 76 4.81 -7.90 6.69
C PHE A 76 3.41 -7.36 6.94
N ILE A 77 2.91 -6.50 6.06
CA ILE A 77 1.58 -5.92 6.17
C ILE A 77 0.64 -6.63 5.21
N THR A 78 -0.43 -7.22 5.75
CA THR A 78 -1.53 -7.77 4.97
C THR A 78 -2.80 -6.95 5.18
N HIS A 79 -3.51 -6.67 4.09
CA HIS A 79 -4.62 -5.73 4.04
C HIS A 79 -5.62 -6.07 2.93
N CYS A 80 -6.73 -5.35 2.88
CA CYS A 80 -7.74 -5.45 1.82
C CYS A 80 -7.62 -4.28 0.83
N TRP A 81 -7.68 -4.55 -0.47
CA TRP A 81 -7.60 -3.53 -1.50
C TRP A 81 -8.81 -2.59 -1.58
N ALA A 82 -9.96 -3.02 -1.08
CA ALA A 82 -11.18 -2.19 -1.02
C ALA A 82 -11.20 -1.24 0.18
N GLU A 83 -10.19 -1.28 1.06
CA GLU A 83 -10.12 -0.41 2.22
C GLU A 83 -9.77 1.03 1.86
N GLY A 84 -10.14 1.97 2.73
CA GLY A 84 -9.77 3.38 2.60
C GLY A 84 -8.31 3.62 2.99
N VAL A 85 -7.60 4.38 2.16
CA VAL A 85 -6.16 4.64 2.34
C VAL A 85 -5.87 5.35 3.66
N TYR A 86 -6.69 6.31 4.07
CA TYR A 86 -6.42 7.07 5.30
C TYR A 86 -6.59 6.21 6.56
N GLU A 87 -7.65 5.38 6.61
CA GLU A 87 -7.86 4.46 7.72
C GLU A 87 -6.72 3.45 7.81
N PHE A 88 -6.32 2.87 6.67
CA PHE A 88 -5.20 1.94 6.59
C PHE A 88 -3.92 2.56 7.13
N VAL A 89 -3.49 3.70 6.58
CA VAL A 89 -2.23 4.34 6.98
C VAL A 89 -2.26 4.70 8.47
N ASN A 90 -3.37 5.28 8.94
CA ASN A 90 -3.51 5.65 10.35
C ASN A 90 -3.38 4.43 11.29
N LYS A 91 -3.98 3.29 10.93
CA LYS A 91 -3.87 2.06 11.72
C LYS A 91 -2.46 1.51 11.71
N VAL A 92 -1.82 1.43 10.55
CA VAL A 92 -0.43 0.94 10.43
C VAL A 92 0.54 1.82 11.22
N VAL A 93 0.45 3.14 11.05
CA VAL A 93 1.34 4.10 11.73
C VAL A 93 1.19 4.03 13.25
N ARG A 94 -0.04 3.89 13.76
CA ARG A 94 -0.31 3.77 15.20
C ARG A 94 0.16 2.44 15.79
N SER A 95 0.09 1.38 14.98
CA SER A 95 0.48 0.01 15.39
C SER A 95 1.92 -0.34 15.00
N TRP A 96 2.70 0.64 14.51
CA TRP A 96 4.06 0.38 14.07
C TRP A 96 4.92 -0.18 15.20
N PRO A 97 5.57 -1.35 15.00
CA PRO A 97 6.36 -1.95 16.07
C PRO A 97 7.52 -1.05 16.49
N PRO A 98 7.86 -0.96 17.79
CA PRO A 98 8.94 -0.09 18.27
C PRO A 98 10.30 -0.35 17.62
N ARG A 99 10.56 -1.59 17.19
CA ARG A 99 11.79 -2.01 16.49
C ARG A 99 11.59 -2.19 14.98
N GLY A 100 10.45 -1.77 14.44
CA GLY A 100 10.14 -1.86 13.02
C GLY A 100 11.04 -0.94 12.20
N ARG A 101 11.86 -1.50 11.31
CA ARG A 101 12.77 -0.73 10.44
C ARG A 101 12.14 -0.43 9.09
N GLY A 102 11.48 -1.41 8.50
CA GLY A 102 10.78 -1.28 7.24
C GLY A 102 9.69 -2.32 7.12
N ALA A 103 8.67 -2.00 6.33
CA ALA A 103 7.54 -2.88 6.09
C ALA A 103 7.42 -3.25 4.62
N TRP A 104 7.09 -4.50 4.37
CA TRP A 104 6.61 -4.97 3.07
C TRP A 104 5.09 -4.89 3.03
N CYS A 105 4.57 -4.23 2.00
CA CYS A 105 3.15 -4.18 1.71
C CYS A 105 2.99 -4.26 0.19
N CYS A 106 2.13 -5.12 -0.30
CA CYS A 106 2.07 -5.49 -1.73
C CYS A 106 1.86 -4.29 -2.65
N ILE A 107 1.04 -3.31 -2.25
CA ILE A 107 0.77 -2.14 -3.08
C ILE A 107 1.99 -1.23 -3.28
N PHE A 108 2.92 -1.23 -2.33
CA PHE A 108 4.12 -0.42 -2.39
C PHE A 108 5.34 -1.19 -2.88
N ALA A 109 5.43 -2.49 -2.52
CA ALA A 109 6.61 -3.31 -2.75
C ALA A 109 6.63 -3.96 -4.13
N ASN A 110 5.46 -4.20 -4.73
CA ASN A 110 5.36 -4.73 -6.09
C ASN A 110 5.19 -3.59 -7.10
N PRO A 111 5.77 -3.73 -8.32
CA PRO A 111 5.46 -2.83 -9.44
C PRO A 111 3.98 -2.92 -9.80
N GLN A 112 3.27 -1.79 -9.76
CA GLN A 112 1.82 -1.77 -10.02
C GLN A 112 1.48 -1.62 -11.51
N GLY A 113 2.42 -1.17 -12.32
CA GLY A 113 2.28 -1.01 -13.77
C GLY A 113 2.76 -2.21 -14.59
N LEU A 114 3.17 -3.31 -13.96
CA LEU A 114 3.62 -4.54 -14.63
C LEU A 114 2.69 -5.71 -14.34
N ASP A 115 2.61 -6.63 -15.30
CA ASP A 115 2.01 -7.94 -15.03
C ASP A 115 2.96 -8.76 -14.16
N ILE A 116 2.59 -8.94 -12.90
CA ILE A 116 3.33 -9.76 -11.94
C ILE A 116 2.80 -11.19 -11.86
N GLY A 117 1.86 -11.58 -12.73
CA GLY A 117 1.24 -12.92 -12.73
C GLY A 117 2.28 -14.02 -12.71
N GLY A 118 3.32 -13.91 -13.55
CA GLY A 118 4.42 -14.88 -13.58
C GLY A 118 5.22 -14.96 -12.26
N LEU A 119 5.30 -13.87 -11.50
CA LEU A 119 6.03 -13.83 -10.22
C LEU A 119 5.24 -14.44 -9.05
N ILE A 120 3.94 -14.59 -9.19
CA ILE A 120 3.06 -15.13 -8.13
C ILE A 120 2.53 -16.53 -8.44
N ASN A 121 2.87 -17.11 -9.60
CA ASN A 121 2.43 -18.45 -10.00
C ASN A 121 2.92 -19.56 -9.07
N ASP A 122 4.15 -19.44 -8.56
CA ASP A 122 4.66 -20.33 -7.53
C ASP A 122 4.53 -19.65 -6.15
N PRO A 123 3.62 -20.10 -5.29
CA PRO A 123 3.42 -19.51 -3.95
C PRO A 123 4.68 -19.52 -3.09
N ALA A 124 5.56 -20.51 -3.26
CA ALA A 124 6.75 -20.66 -2.41
C ALA A 124 7.87 -19.67 -2.77
N SER A 125 8.00 -19.29 -4.04
CA SER A 125 9.01 -18.34 -4.53
C SER A 125 8.44 -16.93 -4.77
N SER A 126 7.15 -16.73 -4.56
CA SER A 126 6.49 -15.44 -4.77
C SER A 126 7.09 -14.32 -3.89
N PRO A 127 7.03 -13.06 -4.34
CA PRO A 127 7.46 -11.91 -3.52
C PRO A 127 6.81 -11.87 -2.13
N PHE A 128 5.57 -12.37 -2.01
CA PHE A 128 4.86 -12.51 -0.73
C PHE A 128 5.57 -13.49 0.21
N ALA A 129 5.89 -14.68 -0.29
CA ALA A 129 6.56 -15.72 0.50
C ALA A 129 7.97 -15.30 0.90
N VAL A 130 8.72 -14.67 0.00
CA VAL A 130 10.07 -14.15 0.28
C VAL A 130 10.00 -13.08 1.38
N ALA A 131 9.09 -12.13 1.25
CA ALA A 131 8.89 -11.08 2.24
C ALA A 131 8.46 -11.66 3.59
N LEU A 132 7.48 -12.57 3.61
CA LEU A 132 6.99 -13.19 4.84
C LEU A 132 8.09 -13.94 5.60
N ARG A 133 8.96 -14.68 4.90
CA ARG A 133 10.11 -15.37 5.51
C ARG A 133 11.18 -14.40 6.04
N SER A 134 11.26 -13.20 5.49
CA SER A 134 12.25 -12.20 5.87
C SER A 134 11.83 -11.30 7.02
N THR A 135 10.56 -11.40 7.47
CA THR A 135 9.98 -10.54 8.50
C THR A 135 9.89 -11.23 9.84
N SER A 136 9.99 -10.46 10.91
CA SER A 136 9.80 -10.92 12.29
C SER A 136 8.40 -10.63 12.83
N CYS A 137 7.60 -9.86 12.10
CA CYS A 137 6.26 -9.45 12.51
C CYS A 137 5.31 -9.45 11.32
N VAL A 138 4.11 -9.99 11.51
CA VAL A 138 2.99 -9.88 10.56
C VAL A 138 1.95 -8.94 11.16
N MET A 139 1.63 -7.89 10.42
CA MET A 139 0.59 -6.93 10.78
C MET A 139 -0.64 -7.17 9.91
N VAL A 140 -1.72 -7.60 10.52
CA VAL A 140 -3.04 -7.73 9.88
C VAL A 140 -3.82 -6.44 10.13
N VAL A 141 -4.25 -5.76 9.06
CA VAL A 141 -4.94 -4.48 9.16
C VAL A 141 -6.44 -4.66 8.86
N PRO A 142 -7.29 -4.79 9.89
CA PRO A 142 -8.74 -4.77 9.69
C PRO A 142 -9.23 -3.34 9.51
N THR A 143 -10.10 -3.10 8.53
CA THR A 143 -10.69 -1.79 8.27
C THR A 143 -12.22 -1.83 8.25
N THR A 144 -12.85 -0.68 8.32
CA THR A 144 -14.32 -0.59 8.42
C THR A 144 -15.03 -0.90 7.11
N ARG A 145 -14.40 -0.60 5.97
CA ARG A 145 -14.99 -0.87 4.64
C ARG A 145 -14.83 -2.31 4.18
N CYS A 146 -13.76 -2.95 4.58
CA CYS A 146 -13.46 -4.31 4.12
C CYS A 146 -12.69 -5.05 5.21
N SER A 147 -13.21 -6.18 5.62
CA SER A 147 -12.49 -7.05 6.55
C SER A 147 -11.67 -8.08 5.78
N ILE A 148 -10.38 -8.14 6.07
CA ILE A 148 -9.49 -9.20 5.57
C ILE A 148 -9.98 -10.60 6.01
N TYR A 149 -10.74 -10.67 7.09
CA TYR A 149 -11.30 -11.92 7.63
C TYR A 149 -12.56 -12.40 6.89
N THR A 150 -13.16 -11.58 6.04
CA THR A 150 -14.36 -11.95 5.25
C THR A 150 -14.01 -12.38 3.82
N ARG A 151 -12.74 -12.48 3.48
CA ARG A 151 -12.30 -13.08 2.23
C ARG A 151 -12.33 -14.61 2.37
N ILE A 152 -13.42 -15.19 1.91
CA ILE A 152 -13.57 -16.62 1.66
C ILE A 152 -13.36 -16.86 0.16
#